data_114667ca5afaa16da92242b0771cd4a5
#
_entry.id   114667ca5afaa16da92242b0771cd4a5
#
_cell.length_a   1.000
_cell.length_b   1.000
_cell.length_c   1.000
_cell.angle_alpha   90.00
_cell.angle_beta   90.00
_cell.angle_gamma   90.00
#
_symmetry.space_group_name_H-M   'P 1'
#
loop_
_entity.id
_entity.type
_entity.pdbx_description
1 polymer ?
#
loop_
_entity_poly.entity_id
_entity_poly.type
_entity_poly.pdbx_seq_one_letter_code
_entity_poly.pdbx_strand_id
1 'polypeptide(L)'
;MSEILIAGAGIGGLSAAIALGGRASNRNHRITIAEKSSKISEVGAGIQLGPNATQILIRWGLQAELKELAYEPDQLHVKSALSGVELASMRLGVKFREQYGAPYLTLHRADLHSILYAHVIKHEIAEIALSHELEYFEETKEGVNVNFCDNSEATQKISLGQNRQISYDAVIGADGVWSRVRHLLNEALIKTAPIQKSSSKLVTNVEFSGDLAYRSLISQKSLPSQLRLNSVRVWLGPHMHLVQYPVKGGEWLNSVLFVDSRKIQNHGHYSLSKSNLLSWDVPLDQNQLGLFFQDILQKCCYELRDSILALGSWRAWPIMKSEPLITHLQMAQGSVALLGDAAHPMLPYLAQGAGMAIEDANALGIQYKTNPNL
;
A
#
# COMPACT_ATOMS: atom_id res chain seq x y z
N MET A 1 -26.94 12.84 -12.35
CA MET A 1 -26.29 11.75 -11.62
C MET A 1 -24.82 11.86 -11.94
N SER A 2 -23.98 12.13 -10.93
CA SER A 2 -22.57 12.36 -11.18
C SER A 2 -21.85 11.04 -11.48
N GLU A 3 -20.91 11.06 -12.43
CA GLU A 3 -20.07 9.94 -12.82
C GLU A 3 -18.66 10.16 -12.23
N ILE A 4 -18.21 9.28 -11.35
CA ILE A 4 -16.90 9.39 -10.68
C ILE A 4 -16.01 8.23 -11.14
N LEU A 5 -14.82 8.54 -11.61
CA LEU A 5 -13.79 7.56 -11.91
C LEU A 5 -12.79 7.47 -10.77
N ILE A 6 -12.47 6.25 -10.36
CA ILE A 6 -11.36 5.93 -9.47
C ILE A 6 -10.32 5.14 -10.27
N ALA A 7 -9.11 5.66 -10.43
CA ALA A 7 -8.02 4.97 -11.10
C ALA A 7 -7.24 4.12 -10.09
N GLY A 8 -7.33 2.81 -10.22
CA GLY A 8 -6.70 1.80 -9.38
C GLY A 8 -7.64 1.12 -8.38
N ALA A 9 -7.67 -0.23 -8.38
CA ALA A 9 -8.45 -1.06 -7.48
C ALA A 9 -7.63 -1.57 -6.26
N GLY A 10 -6.60 -0.86 -5.85
CA GLY A 10 -5.85 -1.12 -4.63
C GLY A 10 -6.62 -0.75 -3.36
N ILE A 11 -5.99 -0.90 -2.18
CA ILE A 11 -6.61 -0.57 -0.87
C ILE A 11 -7.18 0.86 -0.88
N GLY A 12 -6.44 1.84 -1.42
CA GLY A 12 -6.89 3.23 -1.49
C GLY A 12 -8.14 3.41 -2.35
N GLY A 13 -8.14 2.87 -3.58
CA GLY A 13 -9.26 3.02 -4.50
C GLY A 13 -10.54 2.32 -4.03
N LEU A 14 -10.42 1.09 -3.51
CA LEU A 14 -11.55 0.39 -2.90
C LEU A 14 -12.09 1.14 -1.67
N SER A 15 -11.20 1.68 -0.84
CA SER A 15 -11.58 2.51 0.31
C SER A 15 -12.30 3.79 -0.12
N ALA A 16 -11.84 4.45 -1.19
CA ALA A 16 -12.50 5.64 -1.74
C ALA A 16 -13.91 5.31 -2.23
N ALA A 17 -14.08 4.21 -2.95
CA ALA A 17 -15.39 3.75 -3.39
C ALA A 17 -16.34 3.52 -2.20
N ILE A 18 -15.89 2.83 -1.14
CA ILE A 18 -16.68 2.58 0.07
C ILE A 18 -17.06 3.90 0.76
N ALA A 19 -16.13 4.82 0.90
CA ALA A 19 -16.34 6.09 1.58
C ALA A 19 -17.34 6.99 0.84
N LEU A 20 -17.27 7.03 -0.48
CA LEU A 20 -18.17 7.79 -1.35
C LEU A 20 -19.53 7.10 -1.50
N GLY A 21 -19.56 5.80 -1.75
CA GLY A 21 -20.76 5.02 -2.05
C GLY A 21 -21.49 4.40 -0.84
N GLY A 22 -21.05 4.69 0.40
CA GLY A 22 -21.57 4.09 1.64
C GLY A 22 -23.08 4.28 1.84
N ARG A 23 -23.67 3.41 2.71
CA ARG A 23 -25.13 3.29 2.98
C ARG A 23 -25.88 4.59 3.30
N ALA A 24 -25.19 5.63 3.75
CA ALA A 24 -25.79 6.92 4.13
C ALA A 24 -25.85 7.93 2.96
N SER A 25 -25.22 7.65 1.81
CA SER A 25 -25.32 8.53 0.67
C SER A 25 -26.62 8.23 -0.11
N ASN A 26 -27.46 9.25 -0.29
CA ASN A 26 -28.40 9.23 -1.41
C ASN A 26 -27.55 9.04 -2.66
N ARG A 27 -27.58 7.87 -3.28
CA ARG A 27 -26.75 7.50 -4.44
C ARG A 27 -27.11 8.38 -5.66
N ASN A 28 -26.70 9.64 -5.64
CA ASN A 28 -26.84 10.54 -6.79
C ASN A 28 -25.63 10.46 -7.72
N HIS A 29 -24.75 9.47 -7.53
CA HIS A 29 -23.56 9.27 -8.35
C HIS A 29 -23.33 7.80 -8.68
N ARG A 30 -22.67 7.56 -9.80
CA ARG A 30 -22.12 6.26 -10.22
C ARG A 30 -20.62 6.28 -10.07
N ILE A 31 -20.04 5.19 -9.55
CA ILE A 31 -18.59 5.04 -9.39
C ILE A 31 -18.10 3.95 -10.33
N THR A 32 -17.07 4.26 -11.11
CA THR A 32 -16.32 3.28 -11.90
C THR A 32 -14.91 3.20 -11.34
N ILE A 33 -14.42 2.00 -11.02
CA ILE A 33 -13.03 1.74 -10.66
C ILE A 33 -12.34 1.15 -11.87
N ALA A 34 -11.35 1.85 -12.44
CA ALA A 34 -10.52 1.33 -13.52
C ALA A 34 -9.25 0.69 -12.94
N GLU A 35 -9.01 -0.58 -13.28
CA GLU A 35 -7.85 -1.35 -12.83
C GLU A 35 -7.08 -1.91 -14.03
N LYS A 36 -5.77 -1.62 -14.09
CA LYS A 36 -4.90 -2.06 -15.18
C LYS A 36 -4.69 -3.57 -15.27
N SER A 37 -4.81 -4.27 -14.16
CA SER A 37 -4.65 -5.72 -14.10
C SER A 37 -5.89 -6.43 -14.67
N SER A 38 -5.67 -7.55 -15.36
CA SER A 38 -6.76 -8.39 -15.88
C SER A 38 -7.50 -9.19 -14.79
N LYS A 39 -6.99 -9.16 -13.57
CA LYS A 39 -7.59 -9.84 -12.40
C LYS A 39 -7.30 -9.06 -11.13
N ILE A 40 -8.24 -9.11 -10.20
CA ILE A 40 -8.03 -8.60 -8.85
C ILE A 40 -7.12 -9.58 -8.11
N SER A 41 -5.89 -9.13 -7.83
CA SER A 41 -4.93 -9.90 -7.04
C SER A 41 -3.95 -8.96 -6.37
N GLU A 42 -3.62 -9.26 -5.12
CA GLU A 42 -2.58 -8.56 -4.37
C GLU A 42 -1.42 -9.48 -4.06
N VAL A 43 -0.20 -8.97 -4.19
CA VAL A 43 1.00 -9.72 -3.79
C VAL A 43 1.07 -9.75 -2.27
N GLY A 44 1.13 -10.96 -1.71
CA GLY A 44 1.01 -11.23 -0.29
C GLY A 44 2.19 -10.72 0.54
N ALA A 45 1.96 -9.65 1.30
CA ALA A 45 2.79 -9.21 2.41
C ALA A 45 1.90 -9.03 3.64
N GLY A 46 2.49 -9.08 4.82
CA GLY A 46 1.79 -8.65 6.01
C GLY A 46 1.56 -7.14 5.99
N ILE A 47 0.51 -6.69 6.65
CA ILE A 47 0.17 -5.29 6.85
C ILE A 47 -0.21 -5.07 8.32
N GLN A 48 0.06 -3.89 8.82
CA GLN A 48 -0.29 -3.46 10.16
C GLN A 48 -1.24 -2.27 10.06
N LEU A 49 -2.31 -2.28 10.85
CA LEU A 49 -3.31 -1.23 10.89
C LEU A 49 -3.44 -0.68 12.31
N GLY A 50 -3.14 0.58 12.47
CA GLY A 50 -3.36 1.30 13.71
C GLY A 50 -4.84 1.63 13.93
N PRO A 51 -5.22 2.13 15.13
CA PRO A 51 -6.59 2.53 15.48
C PRO A 51 -7.17 3.57 14.53
N ASN A 52 -6.35 4.43 13.95
CA ASN A 52 -6.74 5.42 12.93
C ASN A 52 -7.45 4.76 11.73
N ALA A 53 -6.89 3.67 11.21
CA ALA A 53 -7.46 2.94 10.09
C ALA A 53 -8.55 1.96 10.53
N THR A 54 -8.33 1.18 11.59
CA THR A 54 -9.29 0.16 12.04
C THR A 54 -10.61 0.75 12.49
N GLN A 55 -10.61 1.93 13.10
CA GLN A 55 -11.80 2.69 13.47
C GLN A 55 -12.68 3.02 12.25
N ILE A 56 -12.03 3.40 11.15
CA ILE A 56 -12.71 3.73 9.89
C ILE A 56 -13.33 2.47 9.29
N LEU A 57 -12.56 1.39 9.19
CA LEU A 57 -13.02 0.11 8.65
C LEU A 57 -14.21 -0.45 9.47
N ILE A 58 -14.17 -0.34 10.81
CA ILE A 58 -15.27 -0.74 11.69
C ILE A 58 -16.52 0.11 11.42
N ARG A 59 -16.38 1.44 11.27
CA ARG A 59 -17.49 2.33 10.91
C ARG A 59 -18.09 2.02 9.54
N TRP A 60 -17.30 1.51 8.61
CA TRP A 60 -17.79 1.03 7.31
C TRP A 60 -18.49 -0.34 7.39
N GLY A 61 -18.52 -0.99 8.58
CA GLY A 61 -19.22 -2.25 8.83
C GLY A 61 -18.39 -3.50 8.55
N LEU A 62 -17.07 -3.38 8.49
CA LEU A 62 -16.14 -4.49 8.19
C LEU A 62 -15.61 -5.20 9.44
N GLN A 63 -16.23 -4.98 10.62
CA GLN A 63 -15.75 -5.52 11.90
C GLN A 63 -15.74 -7.05 11.94
N ALA A 64 -16.73 -7.70 11.33
CA ALA A 64 -16.85 -9.16 11.37
C ALA A 64 -15.75 -9.82 10.55
N GLU A 65 -15.50 -9.34 9.34
CA GLU A 65 -14.49 -9.84 8.42
C GLU A 65 -13.06 -9.59 8.99
N LEU A 66 -12.84 -8.41 9.58
CA LEU A 66 -11.58 -8.12 10.26
C LEU A 66 -11.33 -9.05 11.43
N LYS A 67 -12.35 -9.36 12.24
CA LYS A 67 -12.23 -10.27 13.38
C LYS A 67 -11.90 -11.70 12.96
N GLU A 68 -12.36 -12.13 11.79
CA GLU A 68 -12.11 -13.47 11.25
C GLU A 68 -10.67 -13.61 10.72
N LEU A 69 -10.17 -12.61 9.98
CA LEU A 69 -8.94 -12.72 9.20
C LEU A 69 -7.72 -12.02 9.82
N ALA A 70 -7.95 -11.00 10.64
CA ALA A 70 -6.87 -10.29 11.30
C ALA A 70 -6.42 -10.97 12.59
N TYR A 71 -5.24 -10.61 13.04
CA TYR A 71 -4.72 -10.93 14.35
C TYR A 71 -4.60 -9.65 15.18
N GLU A 72 -5.00 -9.67 16.43
CA GLU A 72 -4.82 -8.59 17.39
C GLU A 72 -3.66 -8.94 18.33
N PRO A 73 -2.47 -8.36 18.13
CA PRO A 73 -1.32 -8.64 18.99
C PRO A 73 -1.49 -7.96 20.35
N ASP A 74 -1.05 -8.64 21.41
CA ASP A 74 -1.12 -8.10 22.78
C ASP A 74 -0.08 -7.03 23.06
N GLN A 75 1.06 -7.10 22.36
CA GLN A 75 2.21 -6.23 22.60
C GLN A 75 3.00 -5.95 21.31
N LEU A 76 3.69 -4.82 21.33
CA LEU A 76 4.77 -4.49 20.42
C LEU A 76 6.06 -4.38 21.23
N HIS A 77 7.11 -5.09 20.81
CA HIS A 77 8.43 -5.07 21.40
C HIS A 77 9.45 -4.50 20.42
N VAL A 78 10.26 -3.56 20.87
CA VAL A 78 11.42 -3.06 20.13
C VAL A 78 12.67 -3.59 20.81
N LYS A 79 13.49 -4.33 20.08
CA LYS A 79 14.68 -5.01 20.60
C LYS A 79 15.95 -4.60 19.84
N SER A 80 17.07 -4.60 20.52
CA SER A 80 18.37 -4.44 19.88
C SER A 80 18.73 -5.69 19.08
N ALA A 81 19.01 -5.55 17.79
CA ALA A 81 19.50 -6.64 16.96
C ALA A 81 20.87 -7.19 17.42
N LEU A 82 21.70 -6.34 18.03
CA LEU A 82 23.05 -6.72 18.45
C LEU A 82 23.05 -7.46 19.77
N SER A 83 22.31 -6.99 20.77
CA SER A 83 22.35 -7.52 22.13
C SER A 83 21.14 -8.35 22.54
N GLY A 84 20.02 -8.26 21.81
CA GLY A 84 18.75 -8.87 22.19
C GLY A 84 17.99 -8.14 23.29
N VAL A 85 18.56 -7.09 23.87
CA VAL A 85 17.93 -6.31 24.95
C VAL A 85 16.69 -5.59 24.42
N GLU A 86 15.61 -5.59 25.19
CA GLU A 86 14.41 -4.81 24.92
C GLU A 86 14.71 -3.31 25.12
N LEU A 87 14.48 -2.53 24.08
CA LEU A 87 14.70 -1.08 24.07
C LEU A 87 13.41 -0.32 24.41
N ALA A 88 12.26 -0.85 24.00
CA ALA A 88 10.94 -0.29 24.29
C ALA A 88 9.89 -1.38 24.12
N SER A 89 8.75 -1.19 24.80
CA SER A 89 7.56 -1.99 24.56
C SER A 89 6.28 -1.18 24.71
N MET A 90 5.23 -1.63 24.02
CA MET A 90 3.90 -1.02 24.08
C MET A 90 2.84 -2.13 24.19
N ARG A 91 1.94 -2.00 25.15
CA ARG A 91 0.77 -2.87 25.27
C ARG A 91 -0.28 -2.48 24.26
N LEU A 92 -0.79 -3.44 23.48
CA LEU A 92 -1.74 -3.23 22.39
C LEU A 92 -3.15 -3.80 22.68
N GLY A 93 -3.35 -4.52 23.76
CA GLY A 93 -4.60 -5.19 24.08
C GLY A 93 -5.75 -4.24 24.51
N VAL A 94 -6.56 -4.70 25.47
CA VAL A 94 -7.81 -4.04 25.87
C VAL A 94 -7.64 -2.54 26.22
N LYS A 95 -6.62 -2.22 27.04
CA LYS A 95 -6.37 -0.81 27.45
C LYS A 95 -6.03 0.10 26.28
N PHE A 96 -5.31 -0.40 25.29
CA PHE A 96 -5.00 0.33 24.06
C PHE A 96 -6.28 0.60 23.26
N ARG A 97 -7.13 -0.43 23.12
CA ARG A 97 -8.44 -0.28 22.46
C ARG A 97 -9.34 0.72 23.16
N GLU A 98 -9.37 0.70 24.51
CA GLU A 98 -10.13 1.69 25.32
C GLU A 98 -9.62 3.12 25.12
N GLN A 99 -8.29 3.28 25.06
CA GLN A 99 -7.65 4.58 24.90
C GLN A 99 -7.86 5.19 23.50
N TYR A 100 -7.75 4.36 22.46
CA TYR A 100 -7.77 4.81 21.06
C TYR A 100 -9.09 4.52 20.33
N GLY A 101 -10.04 3.85 20.97
CA GLY A 101 -11.37 3.55 20.44
C GLY A 101 -11.44 2.40 19.43
N ALA A 102 -10.30 1.79 19.08
CA ALA A 102 -10.23 0.67 18.12
C ALA A 102 -8.95 -0.17 18.33
N PRO A 103 -8.92 -1.44 17.89
CA PRO A 103 -7.76 -2.31 18.04
C PRO A 103 -6.62 -1.95 17.07
N TYR A 104 -5.40 -2.32 17.45
CA TYR A 104 -4.29 -2.48 16.52
C TYR A 104 -4.36 -3.88 15.92
N LEU A 105 -4.34 -3.97 14.60
CA LEU A 105 -4.49 -5.25 13.90
C LEU A 105 -3.32 -5.52 12.96
N THR A 106 -2.97 -6.80 12.86
CA THR A 106 -2.06 -7.29 11.83
C THR A 106 -2.78 -8.31 10.96
N LEU A 107 -2.59 -8.23 9.65
CA LEU A 107 -3.23 -9.15 8.72
C LEU A 107 -2.42 -9.29 7.44
N HIS A 108 -2.80 -10.24 6.61
CA HIS A 108 -2.22 -10.37 5.29
C HIS A 108 -2.82 -9.30 4.35
N ARG A 109 -2.01 -8.63 3.54
CA ARG A 109 -2.46 -7.52 2.69
C ARG A 109 -3.56 -7.96 1.70
N ALA A 110 -3.42 -9.16 1.15
CA ALA A 110 -4.43 -9.71 0.25
C ALA A 110 -5.78 -9.96 0.96
N ASP A 111 -5.77 -10.30 2.27
CA ASP A 111 -7.00 -10.49 3.03
C ASP A 111 -7.72 -9.15 3.21
N LEU A 112 -7.00 -8.07 3.58
CA LEU A 112 -7.59 -6.72 3.66
C LEU A 112 -8.18 -6.29 2.31
N HIS A 113 -7.43 -6.48 1.24
CA HIS A 113 -7.88 -6.16 -0.10
C HIS A 113 -9.14 -6.93 -0.48
N SER A 114 -9.18 -8.24 -0.19
CA SER A 114 -10.34 -9.11 -0.45
C SER A 114 -11.57 -8.68 0.36
N ILE A 115 -11.39 -8.27 1.62
CA ILE A 115 -12.47 -7.72 2.46
C ILE A 115 -13.08 -6.47 1.80
N LEU A 116 -12.22 -5.50 1.41
CA LEU A 116 -12.67 -4.26 0.78
C LEU A 116 -13.36 -4.54 -0.57
N TYR A 117 -12.76 -5.38 -1.40
CA TYR A 117 -13.32 -5.77 -2.69
C TYR A 117 -14.67 -6.46 -2.53
N ALA A 118 -14.77 -7.46 -1.65
CA ALA A 118 -16.02 -8.16 -1.38
C ALA A 118 -17.12 -7.21 -0.89
N HIS A 119 -16.77 -6.22 -0.07
CA HIS A 119 -17.71 -5.21 0.40
C HIS A 119 -18.22 -4.34 -0.75
N VAL A 120 -17.34 -3.88 -1.65
CA VAL A 120 -17.72 -3.09 -2.84
C VAL A 120 -18.69 -3.87 -3.72
N ILE A 121 -18.40 -5.15 -4.01
CA ILE A 121 -19.24 -5.99 -4.86
C ILE A 121 -20.58 -6.33 -4.17
N LYS A 122 -20.54 -6.79 -2.92
CA LYS A 122 -21.73 -7.20 -2.17
C LYS A 122 -22.78 -6.08 -2.03
N HIS A 123 -22.33 -4.85 -1.94
CA HIS A 123 -23.19 -3.69 -1.77
C HIS A 123 -23.40 -2.90 -3.08
N GLU A 124 -22.89 -3.42 -4.21
CA GLU A 124 -23.01 -2.79 -5.54
C GLU A 124 -22.57 -1.32 -5.52
N ILE A 125 -21.43 -1.03 -4.83
CA ILE A 125 -20.97 0.32 -4.58
C ILE A 125 -20.37 0.93 -5.84
N ALA A 126 -19.61 0.15 -6.61
CA ALA A 126 -18.92 0.60 -7.82
C ALA A 126 -18.89 -0.51 -8.88
N GLU A 127 -18.84 -0.11 -10.14
CA GLU A 127 -18.47 -0.97 -11.25
C GLU A 127 -16.94 -1.06 -11.35
N ILE A 128 -16.40 -2.27 -11.56
CA ILE A 128 -14.95 -2.48 -11.66
C ILE A 128 -14.61 -2.90 -13.10
N ALA A 129 -13.89 -2.03 -13.79
CA ALA A 129 -13.38 -2.24 -15.14
C ALA A 129 -11.93 -2.74 -15.08
N LEU A 130 -11.74 -4.04 -15.29
CA LEU A 130 -10.41 -4.67 -15.33
C LEU A 130 -9.75 -4.46 -16.70
N SER A 131 -8.41 -4.56 -16.78
CA SER A 131 -7.61 -4.31 -17.98
C SER A 131 -7.74 -2.88 -18.53
N HIS A 132 -8.17 -1.93 -17.69
CA HIS A 132 -8.32 -0.53 -18.05
C HIS A 132 -7.27 0.31 -17.31
N GLU A 133 -6.22 0.72 -18.02
CA GLU A 133 -5.20 1.64 -17.50
C GLU A 133 -5.49 3.05 -17.97
N LEU A 134 -5.62 4.02 -17.05
CA LEU A 134 -5.77 5.41 -17.40
C LEU A 134 -4.48 5.91 -18.07
N GLU A 135 -4.57 6.27 -19.35
CA GLU A 135 -3.42 6.73 -20.13
C GLU A 135 -3.32 8.27 -20.12
N TYR A 136 -4.45 8.94 -20.30
CA TYR A 136 -4.53 10.39 -20.40
C TYR A 136 -5.87 10.89 -19.91
N PHE A 137 -5.90 12.13 -19.41
CA PHE A 137 -7.13 12.86 -19.17
C PHE A 137 -6.99 14.34 -19.55
N GLU A 138 -8.11 14.95 -19.83
CA GLU A 138 -8.24 16.39 -20.10
C GLU A 138 -9.43 16.95 -19.33
N GLU A 139 -9.19 17.99 -18.53
CA GLU A 139 -10.27 18.72 -17.87
C GLU A 139 -10.96 19.65 -18.86
N THR A 140 -12.28 19.65 -18.81
CA THR A 140 -13.15 20.53 -19.60
C THR A 140 -14.08 21.32 -18.67
N LYS A 141 -14.90 22.20 -19.22
CA LYS A 141 -15.92 22.89 -18.44
C LYS A 141 -17.06 21.96 -17.97
N GLU A 142 -17.19 20.80 -18.58
CA GLU A 142 -18.27 19.84 -18.34
C GLU A 142 -17.82 18.62 -17.51
N GLY A 143 -16.53 18.52 -17.19
CA GLY A 143 -15.94 17.40 -16.44
C GLY A 143 -14.56 17.01 -16.92
N VAL A 144 -14.20 15.76 -16.75
CA VAL A 144 -12.90 15.19 -17.11
C VAL A 144 -13.06 14.11 -18.17
N ASN A 145 -12.50 14.35 -19.32
CA ASN A 145 -12.45 13.37 -20.41
C ASN A 145 -11.25 12.45 -20.22
N VAL A 146 -11.49 11.14 -20.18
CA VAL A 146 -10.46 10.11 -19.87
C VAL A 146 -10.31 9.16 -21.04
N ASN A 147 -9.05 8.86 -21.36
CA ASN A 147 -8.65 7.83 -22.32
C ASN A 147 -7.99 6.68 -21.57
N PHE A 148 -8.36 5.45 -21.93
CA PHE A 148 -7.78 4.24 -21.37
C PHE A 148 -6.93 3.51 -22.40
N CYS A 149 -5.82 2.95 -21.95
CA CYS A 149 -5.09 1.93 -22.69
C CYS A 149 -5.77 0.58 -22.46
N ASP A 150 -6.16 -0.10 -23.51
CA ASP A 150 -6.73 -1.45 -23.42
C ASP A 150 -5.59 -2.48 -23.46
N ASN A 151 -5.26 -3.03 -22.33
CA ASN A 151 -4.20 -4.05 -22.19
C ASN A 151 -4.70 -5.48 -22.38
N SER A 152 -5.90 -5.68 -22.93
CA SER A 152 -6.46 -7.01 -23.10
C SER A 152 -6.24 -7.58 -24.50
N GLU A 153 -5.44 -8.64 -24.60
CA GLU A 153 -5.47 -9.54 -25.76
C GLU A 153 -6.83 -10.29 -25.90
N ALA A 154 -7.73 -10.15 -24.94
CA ALA A 154 -8.96 -10.96 -24.83
C ALA A 154 -10.27 -10.20 -25.01
N THR A 155 -10.28 -8.88 -25.10
CA THR A 155 -11.55 -8.09 -25.15
C THR A 155 -12.03 -7.76 -26.55
N GLN A 156 -12.29 -8.79 -27.37
CA GLN A 156 -13.17 -8.64 -28.53
C GLN A 156 -14.67 -8.59 -28.16
N LYS A 157 -15.08 -8.53 -26.89
CA LYS A 157 -16.49 -8.66 -26.50
C LYS A 157 -17.12 -7.57 -25.66
N ILE A 158 -16.38 -6.59 -25.18
CA ILE A 158 -17.00 -5.35 -24.66
C ILE A 158 -16.45 -4.24 -25.55
N SER A 159 -17.21 -3.90 -26.56
CA SER A 159 -16.89 -2.85 -27.56
C SER A 159 -16.93 -1.45 -26.96
N LEU A 160 -15.97 -1.15 -26.10
CA LEU A 160 -15.46 0.21 -25.97
C LEU A 160 -14.42 0.33 -27.09
N GLY A 161 -14.84 0.85 -28.24
CA GLY A 161 -14.02 0.95 -29.44
C GLY A 161 -12.68 1.62 -29.15
N GLN A 162 -11.64 1.21 -29.86
CA GLN A 162 -10.32 1.82 -29.87
C GLN A 162 -10.46 3.34 -29.86
N ASN A 163 -9.82 4.05 -28.89
CA ASN A 163 -9.89 5.51 -28.68
C ASN A 163 -11.24 6.07 -28.21
N ARG A 164 -11.98 5.42 -27.34
CA ARG A 164 -13.19 6.02 -26.80
C ARG A 164 -12.84 6.87 -25.57
N GLN A 165 -12.94 8.18 -25.75
CA GLN A 165 -12.93 9.17 -24.68
C GLN A 165 -14.22 9.03 -23.87
N ILE A 166 -14.10 8.82 -22.55
CA ILE A 166 -15.24 8.73 -21.62
C ILE A 166 -15.17 9.95 -20.70
N SER A 167 -16.31 10.63 -20.52
CA SER A 167 -16.41 11.80 -19.66
C SER A 167 -16.89 11.41 -18.27
N TYR A 168 -16.24 11.98 -17.25
CA TYR A 168 -16.57 11.84 -15.84
C TYR A 168 -16.66 13.22 -15.18
N ASP A 169 -17.48 13.36 -14.14
CA ASP A 169 -17.56 14.60 -13.37
C ASP A 169 -16.33 14.79 -12.47
N ALA A 170 -15.74 13.70 -12.00
CA ALA A 170 -14.51 13.73 -11.21
C ALA A 170 -13.65 12.48 -11.42
N VAL A 171 -12.33 12.64 -11.23
CA VAL A 171 -11.34 11.57 -11.28
C VAL A 171 -10.54 11.52 -9.98
N ILE A 172 -10.45 10.33 -9.37
CA ILE A 172 -9.65 10.07 -8.18
C ILE A 172 -8.48 9.17 -8.57
N GLY A 173 -7.26 9.69 -8.49
CA GLY A 173 -6.04 8.92 -8.70
C GLY A 173 -5.67 8.13 -7.45
N ALA A 174 -5.86 6.80 -7.51
CA ALA A 174 -5.48 5.83 -6.48
C ALA A 174 -4.56 4.74 -7.05
N ASP A 175 -3.80 5.09 -8.09
CA ASP A 175 -3.02 4.21 -8.96
C ASP A 175 -1.58 3.96 -8.45
N GLY A 176 -1.35 4.24 -7.15
CA GLY A 176 -0.18 3.82 -6.39
C GLY A 176 1.07 4.66 -6.63
N VAL A 177 2.23 4.14 -6.20
CA VAL A 177 3.51 4.86 -6.21
C VAL A 177 3.92 5.32 -7.62
N TRP A 178 3.56 4.56 -8.66
CA TRP A 178 3.85 4.87 -10.07
C TRP A 178 2.72 5.67 -10.75
N SER A 179 1.94 6.42 -9.99
CA SER A 179 0.72 7.09 -10.42
C SER A 179 0.86 7.86 -11.74
N ARG A 180 0.05 7.47 -12.71
CA ARG A 180 -0.11 8.17 -13.98
C ARG A 180 -0.91 9.44 -13.78
N VAL A 181 -1.95 9.41 -12.93
CA VAL A 181 -2.77 10.58 -12.62
C VAL A 181 -1.93 11.70 -12.00
N ARG A 182 -1.04 11.37 -11.03
CA ARG A 182 -0.07 12.33 -10.46
C ARG A 182 0.83 12.95 -11.53
N HIS A 183 1.33 12.13 -12.43
CA HIS A 183 2.19 12.61 -13.52
C HIS A 183 1.47 13.65 -14.40
N LEU A 184 0.25 13.33 -14.85
CA LEU A 184 -0.54 14.20 -15.70
C LEU A 184 -0.95 15.50 -15.00
N LEU A 185 -1.35 15.44 -13.71
CA LEU A 185 -1.63 16.63 -12.91
C LEU A 185 -0.43 17.58 -12.85
N ASN A 186 0.76 17.05 -12.59
CA ASN A 186 1.97 17.86 -12.51
C ASN A 186 2.35 18.45 -13.87
N GLU A 187 2.16 17.72 -14.97
CA GLU A 187 2.36 18.26 -16.33
C GLU A 187 1.41 19.42 -16.63
N ALA A 188 0.15 19.31 -16.25
CA ALA A 188 -0.85 20.38 -16.43
C ALA A 188 -0.46 21.63 -15.64
N LEU A 189 -0.01 21.49 -14.39
CA LEU A 189 0.47 22.60 -13.56
C LEU A 189 1.65 23.34 -14.20
N ILE A 190 2.61 22.61 -14.77
CA ILE A 190 3.78 23.21 -15.41
C ILE A 190 3.38 24.02 -16.65
N LYS A 191 2.40 23.56 -17.40
CA LYS A 191 1.91 24.27 -18.61
C LYS A 191 1.15 25.56 -18.25
N THR A 192 0.47 25.60 -17.12
CA THR A 192 -0.41 26.71 -16.71
C THR A 192 0.25 27.76 -15.84
N ALA A 193 1.28 27.42 -15.09
CA ALA A 193 1.98 28.35 -14.20
C ALA A 193 3.18 28.98 -14.89
N PRO A 194 3.36 30.33 -14.87
CA PRO A 194 4.61 30.99 -15.24
C PRO A 194 5.66 30.72 -14.16
N ILE A 195 6.23 29.52 -14.17
CA ILE A 195 7.13 29.04 -13.11
C ILE A 195 8.50 29.70 -13.26
N GLN A 196 8.95 30.33 -12.19
CA GLN A 196 10.36 30.63 -12.00
C GLN A 196 11.19 29.34 -12.21
N LYS A 197 12.02 29.34 -13.23
CA LYS A 197 12.79 28.19 -13.76
C LYS A 197 13.75 27.49 -12.77
N SER A 198 13.76 27.83 -11.49
CA SER A 198 14.77 27.37 -10.53
C SER A 198 14.35 26.24 -9.59
N SER A 199 13.08 25.81 -9.59
CA SER A 199 12.62 24.74 -8.67
C SER A 199 11.67 23.69 -9.25
N SER A 200 11.45 23.67 -10.56
CA SER A 200 10.57 22.69 -11.23
C SER A 200 11.32 21.42 -11.64
N LYS A 201 11.96 20.71 -10.71
CA LYS A 201 12.08 19.27 -10.89
C LYS A 201 10.66 18.73 -10.84
N LEU A 202 10.17 18.19 -11.96
CA LEU A 202 8.93 17.42 -12.02
C LEU A 202 8.96 16.40 -10.88
N VAL A 203 8.05 16.55 -9.93
CA VAL A 203 7.90 15.68 -8.75
C VAL A 203 7.26 14.34 -9.17
N THR A 204 7.78 13.72 -10.19
CA THR A 204 7.23 12.46 -10.74
C THR A 204 8.25 11.34 -10.73
N ASN A 205 9.49 11.62 -10.34
CA ASN A 205 10.53 10.60 -10.36
C ASN A 205 10.41 9.71 -9.13
N VAL A 206 9.92 8.52 -9.37
CA VAL A 206 10.07 7.41 -8.41
C VAL A 206 11.48 6.86 -8.58
N GLU A 207 12.25 6.84 -7.51
CA GLU A 207 13.63 6.38 -7.51
C GLU A 207 13.87 5.33 -6.43
N PHE A 208 14.92 4.54 -6.60
CA PHE A 208 15.32 3.58 -5.59
C PHE A 208 15.86 4.30 -4.34
N SER A 209 15.33 3.97 -3.16
CA SER A 209 15.75 4.60 -1.90
C SER A 209 17.16 4.24 -1.44
N GLY A 210 17.71 3.15 -1.96
CA GLY A 210 18.92 2.50 -1.48
C GLY A 210 18.66 1.35 -0.51
N ASP A 211 17.41 1.12 -0.11
CA ASP A 211 17.04 0.07 0.82
C ASP A 211 16.31 -1.08 0.12
N LEU A 212 16.64 -2.29 0.53
CA LEU A 212 15.97 -3.53 0.12
C LEU A 212 15.13 -4.07 1.27
N ALA A 213 13.92 -4.53 0.95
CA ALA A 213 13.08 -5.30 1.86
C ALA A 213 13.14 -6.77 1.49
N TYR A 214 13.54 -7.61 2.43
CA TYR A 214 13.46 -9.06 2.31
C TYR A 214 12.27 -9.54 3.11
N ARG A 215 11.39 -10.29 2.45
CA ARG A 215 10.13 -10.75 3.05
C ARG A 215 10.10 -12.26 3.12
N SER A 216 9.61 -12.77 4.26
CA SER A 216 9.30 -14.18 4.48
C SER A 216 7.93 -14.30 5.12
N LEU A 217 7.18 -15.29 4.67
CA LEU A 217 5.88 -15.66 5.23
C LEU A 217 5.88 -17.16 5.46
N ILE A 218 5.75 -17.58 6.71
CA ILE A 218 5.85 -18.99 7.10
C ILE A 218 4.74 -19.37 8.07
N SER A 219 4.25 -20.62 8.00
CA SER A 219 3.35 -21.13 9.04
C SER A 219 4.03 -21.23 10.38
N GLN A 220 3.45 -20.64 11.42
CA GLN A 220 4.00 -20.71 12.77
C GLN A 220 4.09 -22.16 13.30
N LYS A 221 3.24 -23.07 12.78
CA LYS A 221 3.28 -24.49 13.12
C LYS A 221 4.60 -25.17 12.71
N SER A 222 5.25 -24.69 11.64
CA SER A 222 6.55 -25.22 11.19
C SER A 222 7.74 -24.65 11.95
N LEU A 223 7.54 -23.62 12.77
CA LEU A 223 8.59 -23.03 13.59
C LEU A 223 8.71 -23.73 14.94
N PRO A 224 9.94 -23.84 15.51
CA PRO A 224 10.14 -24.17 16.91
C PRO A 224 9.29 -23.29 17.83
N SER A 225 8.76 -23.82 18.92
CA SER A 225 7.81 -23.12 19.80
C SER A 225 8.34 -21.78 20.32
N GLN A 226 9.64 -21.69 20.61
CA GLN A 226 10.32 -20.49 21.12
C GLN A 226 10.42 -19.35 20.07
N LEU A 227 10.23 -19.67 18.78
CA LEU A 227 10.28 -18.69 17.69
C LEU A 227 8.89 -18.26 17.22
N ARG A 228 7.82 -18.87 17.74
CA ARG A 228 6.43 -18.47 17.45
C ARG A 228 6.10 -17.18 18.19
N LEU A 229 5.39 -16.30 17.54
CA LEU A 229 5.05 -14.98 18.07
C LEU A 229 3.54 -14.81 18.19
N ASN A 230 3.12 -14.16 19.28
CA ASN A 230 1.78 -13.61 19.50
C ASN A 230 1.81 -12.06 19.57
N SER A 231 2.94 -11.46 19.29
CA SER A 231 3.20 -10.02 19.41
C SER A 231 3.87 -9.47 18.15
N VAL A 232 3.88 -8.17 18.00
CA VAL A 232 4.74 -7.48 17.02
C VAL A 232 6.13 -7.37 17.61
N ARG A 233 7.15 -7.74 16.85
CA ARG A 233 8.55 -7.61 17.25
C ARG A 233 9.33 -6.84 16.22
N VAL A 234 9.99 -5.78 16.67
CA VAL A 234 10.87 -4.94 15.86
C VAL A 234 12.29 -5.07 16.38
N TRP A 235 13.20 -5.48 15.52
CA TRP A 235 14.62 -5.54 15.80
C TRP A 235 15.33 -4.37 15.13
N LEU A 236 16.05 -3.57 15.90
CA LEU A 236 16.81 -2.43 15.40
C LEU A 236 18.31 -2.73 15.46
N GLY A 237 18.98 -2.58 14.33
CA GLY A 237 20.43 -2.71 14.19
C GLY A 237 21.02 -1.66 13.26
N PRO A 238 22.36 -1.53 13.21
CA PRO A 238 23.01 -0.66 12.26
C PRO A 238 22.66 -1.04 10.82
N HIS A 239 22.13 -0.08 10.06
CA HIS A 239 21.76 -0.23 8.65
C HIS A 239 20.75 -1.35 8.34
N MET A 240 20.02 -1.84 9.37
CA MET A 240 18.99 -2.87 9.21
C MET A 240 17.93 -2.77 10.30
N HIS A 241 16.73 -3.21 9.98
CA HIS A 241 15.73 -3.53 10.97
C HIS A 241 14.85 -4.69 10.47
N LEU A 242 14.42 -5.54 11.37
CA LEU A 242 13.49 -6.63 11.07
C LEU A 242 12.19 -6.42 11.83
N VAL A 243 11.07 -6.53 11.13
CA VAL A 243 9.74 -6.48 11.71
C VAL A 243 9.07 -7.83 11.53
N GLN A 244 8.57 -8.40 12.62
CA GLN A 244 7.90 -9.70 12.64
C GLN A 244 6.56 -9.58 13.36
N TYR A 245 5.53 -10.18 12.79
CA TYR A 245 4.20 -10.20 13.40
C TYR A 245 3.32 -11.32 12.85
N PRO A 246 2.39 -11.84 13.68
CA PRO A 246 1.42 -12.84 13.26
C PRO A 246 0.44 -12.25 12.24
N VAL A 247 -0.01 -13.07 11.29
CA VAL A 247 -1.07 -12.76 10.33
C VAL A 247 -1.97 -13.98 10.14
N LYS A 248 -3.08 -13.84 9.40
CA LYS A 248 -4.06 -14.92 9.16
C LYS A 248 -4.52 -15.57 10.49
N GLY A 249 -5.13 -14.75 11.35
CA GLY A 249 -5.60 -15.22 12.66
C GLY A 249 -4.48 -15.70 13.61
N GLY A 250 -3.21 -15.38 13.32
CA GLY A 250 -2.06 -15.82 14.11
C GLY A 250 -1.39 -17.11 13.62
N GLU A 251 -1.91 -17.75 12.58
CA GLU A 251 -1.34 -19.02 12.10
C GLU A 251 -0.03 -18.85 11.34
N TRP A 252 0.20 -17.68 10.75
CA TRP A 252 1.37 -17.38 9.93
C TRP A 252 2.19 -16.26 10.54
N LEU A 253 3.50 -16.34 10.41
CA LEU A 253 4.45 -15.30 10.79
C LEU A 253 4.90 -14.55 9.53
N ASN A 254 4.61 -13.26 9.46
CA ASN A 254 5.17 -12.36 8.47
C ASN A 254 6.45 -11.75 9.03
N SER A 255 7.50 -11.74 8.23
CA SER A 255 8.80 -11.17 8.58
C SER A 255 9.29 -10.29 7.45
N VAL A 256 9.70 -9.06 7.75
CA VAL A 256 10.25 -8.11 6.78
C VAL A 256 11.56 -7.56 7.32
N LEU A 257 12.66 -7.91 6.68
CA LEU A 257 13.99 -7.40 6.95
C LEU A 257 14.32 -6.27 5.97
N PHE A 258 14.49 -5.07 6.47
CA PHE A 258 14.97 -3.91 5.70
C PHE A 258 16.46 -3.75 5.89
N VAL A 259 17.16 -3.47 4.79
CA VAL A 259 18.61 -3.35 4.79
C VAL A 259 19.06 -2.22 3.85
N ASP A 260 19.95 -1.34 4.33
CA ASP A 260 20.62 -0.36 3.50
C ASP A 260 21.63 -1.08 2.58
N SER A 261 21.28 -1.25 1.32
CA SER A 261 22.06 -2.00 0.35
C SER A 261 23.45 -1.39 0.09
N ARG A 262 23.63 -0.10 0.34
CA ARG A 262 24.88 0.62 0.15
C ARG A 262 25.96 0.28 1.21
N LYS A 263 25.53 -0.34 2.31
CA LYS A 263 26.38 -0.62 3.50
C LYS A 263 26.74 -2.10 3.67
N ILE A 264 26.27 -2.97 2.80
CA ILE A 264 26.59 -4.41 2.84
C ILE A 264 27.73 -4.67 1.85
N GLN A 265 28.88 -5.15 2.37
CA GLN A 265 30.14 -5.24 1.63
C GLN A 265 30.17 -6.31 0.54
N ASN A 266 29.29 -7.31 0.55
CA ASN A 266 29.31 -8.45 -0.37
C ASN A 266 28.30 -8.39 -1.52
N HIS A 267 27.87 -7.19 -1.92
CA HIS A 267 26.94 -7.00 -3.03
C HIS A 267 27.47 -7.32 -4.45
N GLY A 268 28.70 -7.86 -4.57
CA GLY A 268 29.34 -8.12 -5.86
C GLY A 268 28.58 -9.00 -6.86
N HIS A 269 27.48 -9.65 -6.44
CA HIS A 269 26.65 -10.51 -7.31
C HIS A 269 25.17 -10.04 -7.44
N TYR A 270 24.72 -9.04 -6.68
CA TYR A 270 23.45 -8.38 -6.88
C TYR A 270 23.63 -6.97 -7.47
N SER A 271 24.20 -6.93 -8.66
CA SER A 271 23.96 -5.79 -9.54
C SER A 271 22.48 -5.85 -9.89
N LEU A 272 21.65 -5.15 -9.13
CA LEU A 272 20.28 -4.87 -9.53
C LEU A 272 20.38 -4.16 -10.89
N SER A 273 20.27 -4.92 -11.97
CA SER A 273 20.11 -4.34 -13.30
C SER A 273 18.88 -3.43 -13.25
N LYS A 274 18.85 -2.37 -14.06
CA LYS A 274 17.65 -1.51 -14.13
C LYS A 274 16.37 -2.33 -14.35
N SER A 275 16.43 -3.47 -15.02
CA SER A 275 15.33 -4.40 -15.21
C SER A 275 14.89 -5.10 -13.90
N ASN A 276 15.83 -5.43 -13.00
CA ASN A 276 15.53 -6.05 -11.70
C ASN A 276 14.99 -5.04 -10.66
N LEU A 277 15.33 -3.76 -10.79
CA LEU A 277 14.74 -2.69 -9.97
C LEU A 277 13.25 -2.46 -10.26
N LEU A 278 12.79 -2.89 -11.43
CA LEU A 278 11.37 -2.86 -11.81
C LEU A 278 10.61 -4.15 -11.44
N SER A 279 11.32 -5.20 -11.01
CA SER A 279 10.70 -6.45 -10.57
C SER A 279 10.38 -6.39 -9.08
N TRP A 280 9.08 -6.42 -8.75
CA TRP A 280 8.54 -6.33 -7.38
C TRP A 280 8.75 -7.59 -6.54
N ASP A 281 9.29 -8.68 -7.12
CA ASP A 281 9.29 -9.96 -6.45
C ASP A 281 10.41 -10.86 -7.00
N VAL A 282 11.60 -10.74 -6.42
CA VAL A 282 12.76 -11.57 -6.79
C VAL A 282 12.95 -12.67 -5.76
N PRO A 283 12.70 -13.95 -6.11
CA PRO A 283 13.02 -15.06 -5.22
C PRO A 283 14.54 -15.12 -5.02
N LEU A 284 14.96 -15.35 -3.78
CA LEU A 284 16.37 -15.52 -3.45
C LEU A 284 16.71 -17.01 -3.36
N ASP A 285 17.77 -17.40 -4.02
CA ASP A 285 18.40 -18.70 -3.86
C ASP A 285 18.97 -18.85 -2.44
N GLN A 286 18.85 -20.03 -1.84
CA GLN A 286 19.37 -20.31 -0.49
C GLN A 286 20.88 -20.06 -0.35
N ASN A 287 21.67 -20.31 -1.41
CA ASN A 287 23.10 -20.04 -1.41
C ASN A 287 23.40 -18.54 -1.39
N GLN A 288 22.61 -17.74 -2.10
CA GLN A 288 22.72 -16.29 -2.12
C GLN A 288 22.31 -15.68 -0.78
N LEU A 289 21.29 -16.24 -0.13
CA LEU A 289 20.86 -15.87 1.23
C LEU A 289 21.97 -16.12 2.25
N GLY A 290 22.65 -17.28 2.19
CA GLY A 290 23.72 -17.60 3.12
C GLY A 290 24.86 -16.59 3.10
N LEU A 291 25.31 -16.21 1.90
CA LEU A 291 26.37 -15.21 1.73
C LEU A 291 25.92 -13.80 2.12
N PHE A 292 24.69 -13.44 1.75
CA PHE A 292 24.13 -12.11 2.04
C PHE A 292 23.86 -11.90 3.52
N PHE A 293 23.24 -12.88 4.17
CA PHE A 293 22.93 -12.78 5.60
C PHE A 293 24.15 -13.05 6.49
N GLN A 294 25.24 -13.63 5.99
CA GLN A 294 26.40 -13.92 6.80
C GLN A 294 26.93 -12.68 7.54
N ASP A 295 27.09 -11.56 6.84
CA ASP A 295 27.56 -10.30 7.41
C ASP A 295 26.57 -9.71 8.44
N ILE A 296 25.27 -9.88 8.20
CA ILE A 296 24.22 -9.42 9.11
C ILE A 296 24.17 -10.35 10.32
N LEU A 297 24.12 -11.67 10.09
CA LEU A 297 23.98 -12.67 11.14
C LEU A 297 25.14 -12.71 12.11
N GLN A 298 26.37 -12.47 11.64
CA GLN A 298 27.55 -12.42 12.54
C GLN A 298 27.46 -11.31 13.58
N LYS A 299 26.76 -10.23 13.29
CA LYS A 299 26.60 -9.05 14.17
C LYS A 299 25.34 -9.15 15.05
N CYS A 300 24.43 -10.08 14.75
CA CYS A 300 23.17 -10.21 15.47
C CYS A 300 23.31 -11.08 16.72
N CYS A 301 22.47 -10.81 17.72
CA CYS A 301 22.29 -11.69 18.87
C CYS A 301 21.76 -13.07 18.44
N TYR A 302 21.95 -14.08 19.27
CA TYR A 302 21.54 -15.47 18.98
C TYR A 302 20.06 -15.59 18.66
N GLU A 303 19.18 -14.95 19.44
CA GLU A 303 17.72 -15.01 19.26
C GLU A 303 17.31 -14.52 17.86
N LEU A 304 17.86 -13.40 17.41
CA LEU A 304 17.57 -12.85 16.08
C LEU A 304 18.14 -13.73 14.97
N ARG A 305 19.37 -14.24 15.16
CA ARG A 305 20.03 -15.14 14.20
C ARG A 305 19.20 -16.41 13.97
N ASP A 306 18.79 -17.08 15.06
CA ASP A 306 17.97 -18.28 15.01
C ASP A 306 16.63 -18.02 14.34
N SER A 307 16.01 -16.85 14.63
CA SER A 307 14.77 -16.44 13.99
C SER A 307 14.93 -16.29 12.47
N ILE A 308 15.96 -15.59 11.99
CA ILE A 308 16.21 -15.38 10.57
C ILE A 308 16.49 -16.71 9.85
N LEU A 309 17.29 -17.57 10.44
CA LEU A 309 17.65 -18.87 9.86
C LEU A 309 16.44 -19.83 9.77
N ALA A 310 15.53 -19.77 10.73
CA ALA A 310 14.34 -20.62 10.75
C ALA A 310 13.30 -20.24 9.68
N LEU A 311 13.35 -19.03 9.13
CA LEU A 311 12.37 -18.55 8.16
C LEU A 311 12.53 -19.14 6.74
N GLY A 312 13.68 -19.69 6.41
CA GLY A 312 13.95 -20.57 5.26
C GLY A 312 13.89 -19.93 3.88
N SER A 313 12.83 -19.24 3.53
CA SER A 313 12.65 -18.64 2.20
C SER A 313 12.41 -17.13 2.30
N TRP A 314 13.06 -16.39 1.41
CA TRP A 314 12.96 -14.94 1.37
C TRP A 314 12.73 -14.44 -0.07
N ARG A 315 12.05 -13.32 -0.20
CA ARG A 315 11.85 -12.62 -1.47
C ARG A 315 12.29 -11.16 -1.29
N ALA A 316 13.01 -10.64 -2.27
CA ALA A 316 13.55 -9.29 -2.22
C ALA A 316 12.67 -8.29 -2.97
N TRP A 317 12.51 -7.10 -2.39
CA TRP A 317 11.85 -5.95 -2.99
C TRP A 317 12.72 -4.70 -2.87
N PRO A 318 12.96 -3.98 -3.96
CA PRO A 318 13.53 -2.65 -3.87
C PRO A 318 12.50 -1.70 -3.24
N ILE A 319 12.94 -0.90 -2.28
CA ILE A 319 12.11 0.16 -1.70
C ILE A 319 12.24 1.39 -2.57
N MET A 320 11.12 1.83 -3.09
CA MET A 320 11.03 3.01 -3.93
C MET A 320 10.59 4.21 -3.10
N LYS A 321 11.08 5.40 -3.46
CA LYS A 321 10.67 6.68 -2.88
C LYS A 321 10.33 7.67 -3.99
N SER A 322 9.55 8.66 -3.66
CA SER A 322 9.24 9.81 -4.51
C SER A 322 9.44 11.08 -3.71
N GLU A 323 9.73 12.18 -4.38
CA GLU A 323 9.70 13.49 -3.75
C GLU A 323 8.28 13.79 -3.23
N PRO A 324 8.13 14.38 -2.05
CA PRO A 324 6.82 14.72 -1.51
C PRO A 324 6.15 15.82 -2.36
N LEU A 325 4.83 15.74 -2.50
CA LEU A 325 4.05 16.84 -3.05
C LEU A 325 4.00 17.99 -2.03
N ILE A 326 4.32 19.21 -2.48
CA ILE A 326 4.53 20.36 -1.58
C ILE A 326 3.27 21.24 -1.53
N THR A 327 2.48 21.27 -2.60
CA THR A 327 1.32 22.14 -2.71
C THR A 327 0.03 21.35 -2.87
N HIS A 328 -1.09 21.93 -2.43
CA HIS A 328 -2.41 21.34 -2.63
C HIS A 328 -2.75 21.15 -4.13
N LEU A 329 -2.27 22.05 -5.01
CA LEU A 329 -2.48 21.93 -6.45
C LEU A 329 -1.78 20.71 -7.07
N GLN A 330 -0.73 20.18 -6.43
CA GLN A 330 -0.11 18.94 -6.87
C GLN A 330 -0.92 17.70 -6.43
N MET A 331 -1.78 17.84 -5.40
CA MET A 331 -2.63 16.77 -4.89
C MET A 331 -4.03 16.79 -5.48
N ALA A 332 -4.54 17.99 -5.81
CA ALA A 332 -5.86 18.16 -6.39
C ALA A 332 -5.91 19.41 -7.24
N GLN A 333 -6.52 19.32 -8.42
CA GLN A 333 -6.76 20.42 -9.33
C GLN A 333 -8.09 20.19 -10.05
N GLY A 334 -8.96 21.22 -10.05
CA GLY A 334 -10.28 21.12 -10.65
C GLY A 334 -11.06 19.92 -10.13
N SER A 335 -11.45 19.04 -11.04
CA SER A 335 -12.19 17.81 -10.75
C SER A 335 -11.31 16.56 -10.60
N VAL A 336 -9.99 16.72 -10.43
CA VAL A 336 -9.05 15.61 -10.30
C VAL A 336 -8.33 15.68 -8.94
N ALA A 337 -8.33 14.58 -8.18
CA ALA A 337 -7.65 14.49 -6.89
C ALA A 337 -6.86 13.17 -6.75
N LEU A 338 -5.80 13.19 -5.93
CA LEU A 338 -4.99 12.01 -5.60
C LEU A 338 -5.27 11.54 -4.18
N LEU A 339 -5.07 10.24 -3.93
CA LEU A 339 -5.08 9.66 -2.59
C LEU A 339 -4.08 8.50 -2.44
N GLY A 340 -3.71 8.19 -1.21
CA GLY A 340 -2.80 7.12 -0.88
C GLY A 340 -1.41 7.30 -1.51
N ASP A 341 -0.78 6.22 -1.98
CA ASP A 341 0.55 6.27 -2.58
C ASP A 341 0.61 7.11 -3.87
N ALA A 342 -0.52 7.40 -4.50
CA ALA A 342 -0.56 8.33 -5.62
C ALA A 342 -0.32 9.78 -5.16
N ALA A 343 -0.78 10.15 -3.97
CA ALA A 343 -0.60 11.47 -3.38
C ALA A 343 0.69 11.58 -2.55
N HIS A 344 0.96 10.59 -1.68
CA HIS A 344 2.02 10.65 -0.68
C HIS A 344 2.71 9.27 -0.49
N PRO A 345 3.43 8.78 -1.52
CA PRO A 345 4.17 7.53 -1.40
C PRO A 345 5.21 7.67 -0.27
N MET A 346 5.14 6.76 0.69
CA MET A 346 5.99 6.79 1.86
C MET A 346 6.87 5.55 1.98
N LEU A 347 8.01 5.70 2.65
CA LEU A 347 8.83 4.56 3.02
C LEU A 347 8.09 3.72 4.09
N PRO A 348 8.18 2.37 4.02
CA PRO A 348 7.29 1.47 4.78
C PRO A 348 7.63 1.33 6.27
N TYR A 349 8.58 2.09 6.78
CA TYR A 349 9.16 1.90 8.12
C TYR A 349 8.19 2.11 9.28
N LEU A 350 7.17 2.96 9.09
CA LEU A 350 6.14 3.22 10.11
C LEU A 350 4.85 2.42 9.89
N ALA A 351 4.80 1.58 8.85
CA ALA A 351 3.64 0.76 8.49
C ALA A 351 2.32 1.56 8.35
N GLN A 352 2.37 2.83 7.89
CA GLN A 352 1.22 3.72 7.81
C GLN A 352 0.62 3.88 6.40
N GLY A 353 1.28 3.41 5.32
CA GLY A 353 0.82 3.68 3.96
C GLY A 353 -0.63 3.30 3.70
N ALA A 354 -1.05 2.09 4.07
CA ALA A 354 -2.43 1.69 3.91
C ALA A 354 -3.38 2.40 4.89
N GLY A 355 -2.92 2.66 6.12
CA GLY A 355 -3.70 3.43 7.10
C GLY A 355 -4.05 4.81 6.57
N MET A 356 -3.06 5.54 6.06
CA MET A 356 -3.26 6.87 5.47
C MET A 356 -4.15 6.84 4.24
N ALA A 357 -4.01 5.83 3.35
CA ALA A 357 -4.91 5.71 2.20
C ALA A 357 -6.38 5.50 2.61
N ILE A 358 -6.64 4.78 3.72
CA ILE A 358 -7.97 4.62 4.31
C ILE A 358 -8.47 5.94 4.93
N GLU A 359 -7.58 6.69 5.59
CA GLU A 359 -7.89 8.01 6.16
C GLU A 359 -8.22 9.04 5.07
N ASP A 360 -7.43 9.08 3.99
CA ASP A 360 -7.71 9.92 2.82
C ASP A 360 -9.08 9.63 2.23
N ALA A 361 -9.38 8.35 2.01
CA ALA A 361 -10.66 7.91 1.49
C ALA A 361 -11.82 8.35 2.39
N ASN A 362 -11.66 8.19 3.71
CA ASN A 362 -12.66 8.62 4.68
C ASN A 362 -12.84 10.15 4.69
N ALA A 363 -11.74 10.92 4.62
CA ALA A 363 -11.79 12.37 4.54
C ALA A 363 -12.51 12.83 3.27
N LEU A 364 -12.17 12.25 2.12
CA LEU A 364 -12.84 12.51 0.84
C LEU A 364 -14.34 12.23 0.94
N GLY A 365 -14.74 11.07 1.49
CA GLY A 365 -16.15 10.71 1.65
C GLY A 365 -16.92 11.63 2.60
N ILE A 366 -16.27 12.18 3.64
CA ILE A 366 -16.88 13.16 4.53
C ILE A 366 -17.08 14.49 3.77
N GLN A 367 -16.06 14.99 3.07
CA GLN A 367 -16.14 16.24 2.31
C GLN A 367 -17.19 16.18 1.23
N TYR A 368 -17.25 15.10 0.47
CA TYR A 368 -18.26 14.89 -0.55
C TYR A 368 -19.70 14.89 0.00
N LYS A 369 -19.93 14.33 1.19
CA LYS A 369 -21.26 14.34 1.84
C LYS A 369 -21.66 15.71 2.34
N THR A 370 -20.70 16.53 2.79
CA THR A 370 -20.96 17.89 3.31
C THR A 370 -21.08 18.92 2.18
N ASN A 371 -20.42 18.70 1.07
CA ASN A 371 -20.37 19.60 -0.08
C ASN A 371 -20.51 18.80 -1.41
N PRO A 372 -21.70 18.33 -1.77
CA PRO A 372 -21.89 17.45 -2.94
C PRO A 372 -21.67 18.14 -4.30
N ASN A 373 -21.36 19.43 -4.31
CA ASN A 373 -21.02 20.23 -5.49
C ASN A 373 -19.50 20.46 -5.66
N LEU A 374 -18.66 19.74 -4.89
CA LEU A 374 -17.21 19.75 -5.05
C LEU A 374 -16.77 18.73 -6.10
#